data_f488efef3f8b35207b4542b863d95384
#
_entry.id   f488efef3f8b35207b4542b863d95384
#
_cell.length_a   1.000
_cell.length_b   1.000
_cell.length_c   1.000
_cell.angle_alpha   90.00
_cell.angle_beta   90.00
_cell.angle_gamma   90.00
#
_symmetry.space_group_name_H-M   'P 1'
#
loop_
_entity.id
_entity.type
_entity.pdbx_description
1 polymer ?
#
loop_
_entity_poly.entity_id
_entity_poly.type
_entity_poly.pdbx_seq_one_letter_code
_entity_poly.pdbx_strand_id
1 'polypeptide(L)'
;MKLYIISGLGADRNVFEHINFPSEMELHFIDWLVPEQDEEFDHYVNRMAESINPDEDFCLLGYSFGGIIVQEIHKKIPAKKVIILASIKSPSGKSRLMEIGKRSKLYKIIPTSAFNEKSYSFYSFVRHLFDPKNPKILKYFKVRNPYYIKWSIEKILDWDAKENPEIIQISADKDIVFPIKNSNPNYVIKGGTHLCPVTKAKEISAILEKEFGGL
;
A
#
# COMPACT_ATOMS: atom_id res chain seq x y z
N MET A 1 -12.05 -9.39 -16.73
CA MET A 1 -10.57 -9.31 -16.58
C MET A 1 -10.19 -9.49 -15.11
N LYS A 2 -9.04 -10.12 -14.80
CA LYS A 2 -8.58 -10.29 -13.42
C LYS A 2 -8.01 -8.99 -12.85
N LEU A 3 -8.37 -8.67 -11.61
CA LEU A 3 -7.81 -7.57 -10.84
C LEU A 3 -7.15 -8.13 -9.57
N TYR A 4 -5.83 -8.13 -9.53
CA TYR A 4 -5.07 -8.50 -8.35
C TYR A 4 -4.91 -7.30 -7.41
N ILE A 5 -5.24 -7.50 -6.13
CA ILE A 5 -5.33 -6.43 -5.14
C ILE A 5 -4.44 -6.74 -3.95
N ILE A 6 -3.57 -5.80 -3.60
CA ILE A 6 -2.70 -5.89 -2.41
C ILE A 6 -3.02 -4.74 -1.46
N SER A 7 -3.30 -5.09 -0.21
CA SER A 7 -3.64 -4.13 0.87
C SER A 7 -2.41 -3.36 1.37
N GLY A 8 -2.61 -2.47 2.36
CA GLY A 8 -1.51 -1.74 3.01
C GLY A 8 -0.80 -2.57 4.09
N LEU A 9 0.36 -2.05 4.55
CA LEU A 9 1.12 -2.63 5.67
C LEU A 9 0.19 -2.96 6.84
N GLY A 10 0.20 -4.20 7.26
CA GLY A 10 -0.60 -4.70 8.39
C GLY A 10 -2.10 -4.79 8.13
N ALA A 11 -2.60 -4.30 7.00
CA ALA A 11 -4.01 -4.41 6.64
C ALA A 11 -4.30 -5.72 5.90
N ASP A 12 -5.55 -6.18 6.02
CA ASP A 12 -6.10 -7.25 5.19
C ASP A 12 -7.10 -6.69 4.16
N ARG A 13 -7.76 -7.58 3.40
CA ARG A 13 -8.77 -7.21 2.39
C ARG A 13 -9.92 -6.37 2.93
N ASN A 14 -10.21 -6.42 4.24
CA ASN A 14 -11.32 -5.67 4.83
C ASN A 14 -11.14 -4.15 4.74
N VAL A 15 -9.93 -3.66 4.47
CA VAL A 15 -9.71 -2.22 4.21
C VAL A 15 -10.49 -1.73 2.97
N PHE A 16 -10.89 -2.64 2.09
CA PHE A 16 -11.67 -2.38 0.88
C PHE A 16 -13.16 -2.72 1.02
N GLU A 17 -13.65 -3.09 2.23
CA GLU A 17 -15.01 -3.60 2.45
C GLU A 17 -16.15 -2.67 1.98
N HIS A 18 -15.84 -1.37 1.83
CA HIS A 18 -16.79 -0.35 1.39
C HIS A 18 -16.55 0.13 -0.05
N ILE A 19 -15.55 -0.42 -0.74
CA ILE A 19 -15.28 -0.09 -2.14
C ILE A 19 -16.10 -0.99 -3.04
N ASN A 20 -16.84 -0.36 -3.97
CA ASN A 20 -17.48 -1.06 -5.07
C ASN A 20 -16.49 -1.12 -6.23
N PHE A 21 -16.14 -2.32 -6.63
CA PHE A 21 -15.32 -2.57 -7.81
C PHE A 21 -16.22 -2.76 -9.04
N PRO A 22 -15.73 -2.46 -10.26
CA PRO A 22 -16.47 -2.74 -11.49
C PRO A 22 -16.85 -4.21 -11.59
N SER A 23 -18.09 -4.49 -12.02
CA SER A 23 -18.65 -5.85 -12.05
C SER A 23 -17.94 -6.78 -13.05
N GLU A 24 -17.27 -6.21 -14.05
CA GLU A 24 -16.52 -6.91 -15.09
C GLU A 24 -15.16 -7.43 -14.59
N MET A 25 -14.74 -6.98 -13.39
CA MET A 25 -13.46 -7.37 -12.81
C MET A 25 -13.62 -8.58 -11.89
N GLU A 26 -12.84 -9.63 -12.15
CA GLU A 26 -12.67 -10.75 -11.24
C GLU A 26 -11.62 -10.42 -10.17
N LEU A 27 -12.06 -10.28 -8.92
CA LEU A 27 -11.21 -9.80 -7.83
C LEU A 27 -10.36 -10.92 -7.22
N HIS A 28 -9.05 -10.74 -7.22
CA HIS A 28 -8.07 -11.63 -6.60
C HIS A 28 -7.27 -10.88 -5.54
N PHE A 29 -7.54 -11.14 -4.26
CA PHE A 29 -6.78 -10.55 -3.17
C PHE A 29 -5.53 -11.37 -2.89
N ILE A 30 -4.36 -10.73 -2.93
CA ILE A 30 -3.09 -11.32 -2.55
C ILE A 30 -2.83 -10.94 -1.10
N ASP A 31 -2.86 -11.93 -0.22
CA ASP A 31 -2.61 -11.73 1.20
C ASP A 31 -1.11 -11.61 1.49
N TRP A 32 -0.77 -10.92 2.57
CA TRP A 32 0.62 -10.72 2.99
C TRP A 32 1.28 -12.04 3.42
N LEU A 33 2.47 -12.27 2.92
CA LEU A 33 3.36 -13.32 3.37
C LEU A 33 4.19 -12.84 4.56
N VAL A 34 4.59 -13.75 5.44
CA VAL A 34 5.66 -13.47 6.39
C VAL A 34 6.98 -13.56 5.63
N PRO A 35 7.84 -12.53 5.68
CA PRO A 35 9.15 -12.61 5.04
C PRO A 35 9.99 -13.74 5.63
N GLU A 36 10.81 -14.37 4.78
CA GLU A 36 11.83 -15.30 5.23
C GLU A 36 12.96 -14.57 5.97
N GLN A 37 13.80 -15.31 6.69
CA GLN A 37 14.91 -14.69 7.39
C GLN A 37 15.84 -14.01 6.38
N ASP A 38 16.15 -12.74 6.63
CA ASP A 38 17.02 -11.90 5.79
C ASP A 38 16.58 -11.80 4.32
N GLU A 39 15.28 -11.95 4.06
CA GLU A 39 14.72 -11.95 2.71
C GLU A 39 14.93 -10.63 2.00
N GLU A 40 15.52 -10.71 0.80
CA GLU A 40 15.63 -9.56 -0.10
C GLU A 40 14.28 -9.17 -0.68
N PHE A 41 14.11 -7.86 -0.94
CA PHE A 41 12.82 -7.31 -1.39
C PHE A 41 12.36 -7.92 -2.73
N ASP A 42 13.30 -8.12 -3.64
CA ASP A 42 13.03 -8.70 -4.95
C ASP A 42 12.51 -10.14 -4.87
N HIS A 43 13.09 -10.95 -3.98
CA HIS A 43 12.62 -12.32 -3.73
C HIS A 43 11.21 -12.33 -3.13
N TYR A 44 10.95 -11.48 -2.14
CA TYR A 44 9.62 -11.34 -1.54
C TYR A 44 8.56 -10.94 -2.58
N VAL A 45 8.88 -9.98 -3.46
CA VAL A 45 7.99 -9.56 -4.55
C VAL A 45 7.68 -10.72 -5.50
N ASN A 46 8.66 -11.57 -5.83
CA ASN A 46 8.44 -12.76 -6.65
C ASN A 46 7.46 -13.72 -6.00
N ARG A 47 7.62 -14.01 -4.70
CA ARG A 47 6.69 -14.87 -3.94
C ARG A 47 5.27 -14.27 -3.88
N MET A 48 5.15 -12.96 -3.70
CA MET A 48 3.86 -12.27 -3.74
C MET A 48 3.18 -12.38 -5.12
N ALA A 49 3.97 -12.50 -6.19
CA ALA A 49 3.47 -12.60 -7.56
C ALA A 49 3.12 -14.03 -8.01
N GLU A 50 3.44 -15.08 -7.23
CA GLU A 50 3.26 -16.49 -7.62
C GLU A 50 1.81 -16.85 -8.01
N SER A 51 0.83 -16.14 -7.44
CA SER A 51 -0.60 -16.36 -7.77
C SER A 51 -1.05 -15.70 -9.07
N ILE A 52 -0.20 -14.88 -9.70
CA ILE A 52 -0.52 -14.16 -10.94
C ILE A 52 -0.17 -15.03 -12.13
N ASN A 53 -1.15 -15.28 -13.00
CA ASN A 53 -0.89 -15.95 -14.27
C ASN A 53 -0.35 -14.92 -15.28
N PRO A 54 0.93 -15.03 -15.71
CA PRO A 54 1.52 -14.07 -16.65
C PRO A 54 1.00 -14.19 -18.09
N ASP A 55 0.37 -15.31 -18.42
CA ASP A 55 -0.17 -15.58 -19.77
C ASP A 55 -1.56 -14.98 -20.00
N GLU A 56 -2.15 -14.38 -18.96
CA GLU A 56 -3.47 -13.76 -19.03
C GLU A 56 -3.36 -12.24 -18.85
N ASP A 57 -4.27 -11.52 -19.49
CA ASP A 57 -4.42 -10.08 -19.26
C ASP A 57 -4.96 -9.81 -17.85
N PHE A 58 -4.28 -8.96 -17.09
CA PHE A 58 -4.68 -8.60 -15.73
C PHE A 58 -4.38 -7.13 -15.40
N CYS A 59 -5.00 -6.66 -14.34
CA CYS A 59 -4.75 -5.36 -13.73
C CYS A 59 -4.25 -5.52 -12.29
N LEU A 60 -3.60 -4.47 -11.78
CA LEU A 60 -3.08 -4.41 -10.43
C LEU A 60 -3.64 -3.20 -9.67
N LEU A 61 -4.06 -3.42 -8.43
CA LEU A 61 -4.40 -2.35 -7.48
C LEU A 61 -3.62 -2.55 -6.19
N GLY A 62 -2.86 -1.54 -5.78
CA GLY A 62 -2.12 -1.57 -4.51
C GLY A 62 -2.46 -0.40 -3.61
N TYR A 63 -2.76 -0.68 -2.33
CA TYR A 63 -2.97 0.35 -1.32
C TYR A 63 -1.73 0.50 -0.45
N SER A 64 -1.25 1.74 -0.25
CA SER A 64 -0.13 2.06 0.64
C SER A 64 1.12 1.22 0.29
N PHE A 65 1.63 0.37 1.19
CA PHE A 65 2.74 -0.54 0.90
C PHE A 65 2.42 -1.51 -0.25
N GLY A 66 1.17 -1.96 -0.35
CA GLY A 66 0.73 -2.75 -1.50
C GLY A 66 0.90 -2.02 -2.83
N GLY A 67 0.79 -0.68 -2.82
CA GLY A 67 1.07 0.14 -4.00
C GLY A 67 2.55 0.11 -4.44
N ILE A 68 3.47 -0.06 -3.49
CA ILE A 68 4.89 -0.29 -3.80
C ILE A 68 5.07 -1.69 -4.39
N ILE A 69 4.47 -2.72 -3.77
CA ILE A 69 4.58 -4.12 -4.22
C ILE A 69 4.04 -4.31 -5.64
N VAL A 70 2.84 -3.77 -5.96
CA VAL A 70 2.27 -3.92 -7.31
C VAL A 70 3.11 -3.24 -8.39
N GLN A 71 3.81 -2.17 -8.07
CA GLN A 71 4.76 -1.54 -8.99
C GLN A 71 5.97 -2.43 -9.26
N GLU A 72 6.50 -3.09 -8.24
CA GLU A 72 7.62 -4.02 -8.40
C GLU A 72 7.19 -5.29 -9.15
N ILE A 73 5.96 -5.79 -8.90
CA ILE A 73 5.37 -6.88 -9.69
C ILE A 73 5.25 -6.46 -11.16
N HIS A 74 4.69 -5.27 -11.43
CA HIS A 74 4.50 -4.77 -12.80
C HIS A 74 5.80 -4.66 -13.61
N LYS A 75 6.92 -4.36 -12.96
CA LYS A 75 8.24 -4.36 -13.62
C LYS A 75 8.66 -5.74 -14.13
N LYS A 76 8.20 -6.81 -13.46
CA LYS A 76 8.55 -8.21 -13.75
C LYS A 76 7.52 -8.86 -14.68
N ILE A 77 6.25 -8.61 -14.39
CA ILE A 77 5.09 -9.16 -15.10
C ILE A 77 4.21 -7.96 -15.47
N PRO A 78 4.30 -7.44 -16.71
CA PRO A 78 3.56 -6.25 -17.11
C PRO A 78 2.05 -6.45 -17.04
N ALA A 79 1.37 -5.68 -16.21
CA ALA A 79 -0.09 -5.61 -16.14
C ALA A 79 -0.63 -4.61 -17.17
N LYS A 80 -1.85 -4.81 -17.65
CA LYS A 80 -2.52 -3.85 -18.55
C LYS A 80 -2.73 -2.49 -17.92
N LYS A 81 -3.04 -2.46 -16.62
CA LYS A 81 -3.22 -1.23 -15.87
C LYS A 81 -2.80 -1.42 -14.43
N VAL A 82 -2.13 -0.42 -13.87
CA VAL A 82 -1.72 -0.38 -12.47
C VAL A 82 -2.29 0.86 -11.81
N ILE A 83 -3.03 0.66 -10.71
CA ILE A 83 -3.52 1.75 -9.87
C ILE A 83 -2.90 1.62 -8.49
N ILE A 84 -2.38 2.73 -7.97
CA ILE A 84 -1.92 2.82 -6.60
C ILE A 84 -2.78 3.80 -5.81
N LEU A 85 -3.20 3.41 -4.61
CA LEU A 85 -4.09 4.16 -3.74
C LEU A 85 -3.37 4.51 -2.44
N ALA A 86 -3.35 5.81 -2.09
CA ALA A 86 -2.61 6.33 -0.93
C ALA A 86 -1.19 5.75 -0.86
N SER A 87 -0.48 5.78 -1.98
CA SER A 87 0.87 5.25 -2.15
C SER A 87 1.71 6.22 -3.01
N ILE A 88 2.95 5.85 -3.27
CA ILE A 88 3.94 6.69 -3.97
C ILE A 88 4.47 6.02 -5.24
N LYS A 89 4.78 6.80 -6.27
CA LYS A 89 5.40 6.33 -7.53
C LYS A 89 6.92 6.28 -7.46
N SER A 90 7.51 7.04 -6.53
CA SER A 90 8.96 7.15 -6.38
C SER A 90 9.33 7.61 -4.96
N PRO A 91 10.60 7.54 -4.56
CA PRO A 91 11.08 7.99 -3.25
C PRO A 91 10.73 9.43 -2.90
N SER A 92 10.58 10.30 -3.91
CA SER A 92 10.23 11.71 -3.71
C SER A 92 8.86 11.89 -3.00
N GLY A 93 7.96 10.93 -3.13
CA GLY A 93 6.64 10.93 -2.47
C GLY A 93 6.69 10.66 -0.96
N LYS A 94 7.83 10.25 -0.41
CA LYS A 94 7.97 9.96 1.03
C LYS A 94 7.82 11.22 1.87
N SER A 95 7.24 11.07 3.06
CA SER A 95 7.16 12.17 4.03
C SER A 95 8.55 12.51 4.60
N ARG A 96 8.69 13.74 5.13
CA ARG A 96 9.92 14.16 5.82
C ARG A 96 10.31 13.21 6.97
N LEU A 97 9.31 12.65 7.68
CA LEU A 97 9.55 11.69 8.74
C LEU A 97 10.22 10.42 8.20
N MET A 98 9.75 9.92 7.06
CA MET A 98 10.35 8.75 6.38
C MET A 98 11.77 9.06 5.90
N GLU A 99 12.01 10.24 5.36
CA GLU A 99 13.36 10.64 4.94
C GLU A 99 14.34 10.73 6.12
N ILE A 100 13.90 11.30 7.26
CA ILE A 100 14.69 11.32 8.49
C ILE A 100 14.95 9.89 8.97
N GLY A 101 13.93 9.04 8.98
CA GLY A 101 14.05 7.62 9.31
C GLY A 101 15.10 6.93 8.44
N LYS A 102 15.01 7.07 7.11
CA LYS A 102 15.97 6.50 6.15
C LYS A 102 17.40 6.98 6.43
N ARG A 103 17.61 8.29 6.61
CA ARG A 103 18.95 8.87 6.84
C ARG A 103 19.56 8.45 8.17
N SER A 104 18.76 8.45 9.23
CA SER A 104 19.23 8.08 10.59
C SER A 104 19.49 6.58 10.74
N LYS A 105 18.86 5.74 9.93
CA LYS A 105 18.88 4.27 10.03
C LYS A 105 18.45 3.73 11.41
N LEU A 106 17.82 4.57 12.26
CA LEU A 106 17.38 4.18 13.59
C LEU A 106 16.41 3.01 13.59
N TYR A 107 15.59 2.87 12.52
CA TYR A 107 14.69 1.72 12.36
C TYR A 107 15.42 0.37 12.39
N LYS A 108 16.69 0.30 11.98
CA LYS A 108 17.49 -0.95 11.99
C LYS A 108 17.79 -1.44 13.40
N ILE A 109 17.99 -0.52 14.35
CA ILE A 109 18.31 -0.84 15.75
C ILE A 109 17.08 -1.05 16.63
N ILE A 110 15.87 -0.69 16.17
CA ILE A 110 14.63 -0.97 16.89
C ILE A 110 14.42 -2.48 16.95
N PRO A 111 14.32 -3.08 18.16
CA PRO A 111 14.15 -4.52 18.26
C PRO A 111 12.77 -4.93 17.71
N THR A 112 12.68 -6.12 17.11
CA THR A 112 11.43 -6.67 16.56
C THR A 112 10.31 -6.71 17.61
N SER A 113 10.65 -6.94 18.88
CA SER A 113 9.69 -6.94 19.99
C SER A 113 8.95 -5.61 20.20
N ALA A 114 9.49 -4.49 19.70
CA ALA A 114 8.81 -3.19 19.75
C ALA A 114 7.53 -3.14 18.87
N PHE A 115 7.42 -4.05 17.91
CA PHE A 115 6.28 -4.15 17.00
C PHE A 115 5.27 -5.24 17.39
N ASN A 116 5.38 -5.82 18.58
CA ASN A 116 4.48 -6.86 19.05
C ASN A 116 3.05 -6.31 19.32
N GLU A 117 2.08 -7.20 19.40
CA GLU A 117 0.66 -6.85 19.59
C GLU A 117 0.37 -6.06 20.88
N LYS A 118 1.22 -6.18 21.88
CA LYS A 118 1.10 -5.49 23.18
C LYS A 118 1.76 -4.11 23.19
N SER A 119 2.42 -3.71 22.10
CA SER A 119 3.09 -2.41 22.01
C SER A 119 2.08 -1.28 21.80
N TYR A 120 1.54 -0.77 22.90
CA TYR A 120 0.61 0.36 22.87
C TYR A 120 1.17 1.58 22.13
N SER A 121 2.45 1.87 22.34
CA SER A 121 3.12 3.02 21.71
C SER A 121 3.16 2.88 20.19
N PHE A 122 3.49 1.70 19.67
CA PHE A 122 3.52 1.45 18.24
C PHE A 122 2.13 1.59 17.61
N TYR A 123 1.11 0.94 18.19
CA TYR A 123 -0.25 1.01 17.64
C TYR A 123 -0.90 2.39 17.80
N SER A 124 -0.55 3.13 18.84
CA SER A 124 -0.96 4.53 18.98
C SER A 124 -0.32 5.41 17.90
N PHE A 125 0.95 5.18 17.58
CA PHE A 125 1.65 5.85 16.49
C PHE A 125 1.03 5.53 15.12
N VAL A 126 0.78 4.25 14.83
CA VAL A 126 0.07 3.82 13.59
C VAL A 126 -1.28 4.51 13.48
N ARG A 127 -2.08 4.54 14.56
CA ARG A 127 -3.36 5.23 14.56
C ARG A 127 -3.21 6.71 14.22
N HIS A 128 -2.22 7.39 14.79
CA HIS A 128 -1.98 8.80 14.52
C HIS A 128 -1.60 9.06 13.05
N LEU A 129 -0.79 8.19 12.47
CA LEU A 129 -0.37 8.32 11.07
C LEU A 129 -1.54 8.09 10.08
N PHE A 130 -2.37 7.09 10.32
CA PHE A 130 -3.39 6.68 9.36
C PHE A 130 -4.66 7.53 9.43
N ASP A 131 -5.21 7.68 10.61
CA ASP A 131 -6.36 8.57 10.87
C ASP A 131 -6.51 8.84 12.39
N PRO A 132 -5.98 9.96 12.89
CA PRO A 132 -6.01 10.25 14.33
C PRO A 132 -7.43 10.40 14.90
N LYS A 133 -8.41 10.67 14.05
CA LYS A 133 -9.81 10.87 14.44
C LYS A 133 -10.64 9.59 14.43
N ASN A 134 -10.14 8.51 13.83
CA ASN A 134 -10.88 7.26 13.72
C ASN A 134 -10.38 6.21 14.71
N PRO A 135 -11.11 5.94 15.81
CA PRO A 135 -10.69 4.94 16.80
C PRO A 135 -10.73 3.49 16.27
N LYS A 136 -11.46 3.26 15.17
CA LYS A 136 -11.68 1.91 14.62
C LYS A 136 -10.59 1.46 13.66
N ILE A 137 -9.55 2.25 13.44
CA ILE A 137 -8.49 1.92 12.47
C ILE A 137 -7.85 0.55 12.75
N LEU A 138 -7.68 0.20 14.01
CA LEU A 138 -7.09 -1.08 14.41
C LEU A 138 -7.95 -2.30 13.99
N LYS A 139 -9.23 -2.08 13.61
CA LYS A 139 -10.07 -3.10 12.98
C LYS A 139 -9.47 -3.59 11.66
N TYR A 140 -8.82 -2.72 10.93
CA TYR A 140 -8.23 -2.98 9.61
C TYR A 140 -6.75 -3.40 9.68
N PHE A 141 -6.11 -3.24 10.85
CA PHE A 141 -4.71 -3.62 11.07
C PHE A 141 -4.66 -5.05 11.66
N LYS A 142 -4.78 -6.05 10.79
CA LYS A 142 -4.95 -7.47 11.17
C LYS A 142 -3.67 -8.29 11.08
N VAL A 143 -2.78 -7.97 10.13
CA VAL A 143 -1.52 -8.69 9.93
C VAL A 143 -0.47 -8.07 10.85
N ARG A 144 -0.25 -8.69 12.01
CA ARG A 144 0.51 -8.12 13.14
C ARG A 144 1.78 -8.89 13.48
N ASN A 145 2.29 -9.73 12.57
CA ASN A 145 3.56 -10.40 12.80
C ASN A 145 4.67 -9.34 12.98
N PRO A 146 5.38 -9.30 14.11
CA PRO A 146 6.36 -8.25 14.41
C PRO A 146 7.53 -8.21 13.43
N TYR A 147 7.96 -9.38 12.94
CA TYR A 147 9.03 -9.48 11.96
C TYR A 147 8.60 -8.90 10.61
N TYR A 148 7.42 -9.28 10.13
CA TYR A 148 6.82 -8.72 8.92
C TYR A 148 6.68 -7.20 9.00
N ILE A 149 6.16 -6.67 10.11
CA ILE A 149 5.97 -5.21 10.27
C ILE A 149 7.31 -4.48 10.22
N LYS A 150 8.31 -4.94 10.98
CA LYS A 150 9.64 -4.34 10.97
C LYS A 150 10.26 -4.39 9.58
N TRP A 151 10.29 -5.56 8.98
CA TRP A 151 10.82 -5.78 7.64
C TRP A 151 10.15 -4.87 6.59
N SER A 152 8.82 -4.80 6.60
CA SER A 152 8.07 -3.96 5.68
C SER A 152 8.38 -2.46 5.83
N ILE A 153 8.51 -1.97 7.08
CA ILE A 153 8.92 -0.59 7.34
C ILE A 153 10.32 -0.32 6.76
N GLU A 154 11.26 -1.24 6.95
CA GLU A 154 12.59 -1.14 6.38
C GLU A 154 12.53 -1.07 4.83
N LYS A 155 11.77 -1.98 4.21
CA LYS A 155 11.62 -1.98 2.74
C LYS A 155 10.94 -0.72 2.21
N ILE A 156 9.91 -0.19 2.88
CA ILE A 156 9.29 1.10 2.50
C ILE A 156 10.30 2.25 2.59
N LEU A 157 11.09 2.32 3.66
CA LEU A 157 12.09 3.38 3.85
C LEU A 157 13.22 3.28 2.83
N ASP A 158 13.70 2.07 2.55
CA ASP A 158 14.83 1.84 1.65
C ASP A 158 14.41 1.79 0.17
N TRP A 159 13.11 1.60 -0.13
CA TRP A 159 12.62 1.52 -1.51
C TRP A 159 13.08 2.70 -2.36
N ASP A 160 13.65 2.37 -3.53
CA ASP A 160 14.19 3.33 -4.47
C ASP A 160 13.85 2.91 -5.90
N ALA A 161 12.86 3.56 -6.48
CA ALA A 161 12.41 3.28 -7.84
C ALA A 161 12.21 4.58 -8.62
N LYS A 162 12.47 4.51 -9.91
CA LYS A 162 12.12 5.60 -10.83
C LYS A 162 10.61 5.64 -11.02
N GLU A 163 10.08 6.86 -11.12
CA GLU A 163 8.66 7.07 -11.40
C GLU A 163 8.29 6.49 -12.76
N ASN A 164 7.20 5.70 -12.77
CA ASN A 164 6.57 5.26 -14.01
C ASN A 164 5.31 6.12 -14.24
N PRO A 165 5.26 6.93 -15.31
CA PRO A 165 4.13 7.81 -15.60
C PRO A 165 2.84 7.07 -15.97
N GLU A 166 2.93 5.81 -16.43
CA GLU A 166 1.76 4.99 -16.80
C GLU A 166 0.96 4.53 -15.58
N ILE A 167 1.55 4.55 -14.39
CA ILE A 167 0.88 4.16 -13.15
C ILE A 167 -0.10 5.24 -12.72
N ILE A 168 -1.34 4.87 -12.52
CA ILE A 168 -2.38 5.78 -12.03
C ILE A 168 -2.28 5.88 -10.51
N GLN A 169 -2.08 7.09 -10.02
CA GLN A 169 -1.99 7.37 -8.58
C GLN A 169 -3.23 8.10 -8.08
N ILE A 170 -3.88 7.51 -7.06
CA ILE A 170 -4.97 8.10 -6.30
C ILE A 170 -4.42 8.45 -4.92
N SER A 171 -4.35 9.74 -4.58
CA SER A 171 -3.84 10.22 -3.29
C SER A 171 -4.88 11.00 -2.52
N ALA A 172 -4.70 11.12 -1.21
CA ALA A 172 -5.59 11.87 -0.32
C ALA A 172 -4.90 13.15 0.17
N ASP A 173 -5.63 14.29 0.19
CA ASP A 173 -5.02 15.60 0.46
C ASP A 173 -4.61 15.82 1.93
N LYS A 174 -5.12 14.97 2.85
CA LYS A 174 -4.76 14.97 4.27
C LYS A 174 -3.94 13.76 4.68
N ASP A 175 -3.39 13.03 3.70
CA ASP A 175 -2.47 11.94 3.98
C ASP A 175 -1.13 12.51 4.48
N ILE A 176 -0.76 12.12 5.71
CA ILE A 176 0.52 12.52 6.32
C ILE A 176 1.62 11.46 6.16
N VAL A 177 1.24 10.24 5.75
CA VAL A 177 2.17 9.15 5.43
C VAL A 177 2.84 9.43 4.09
N PHE A 178 2.01 9.67 3.05
CA PHE A 178 2.44 10.02 1.70
C PHE A 178 1.79 11.34 1.25
N PRO A 179 2.35 12.48 1.68
CA PRO A 179 1.76 13.80 1.42
C PRO A 179 1.73 14.14 -0.08
N ILE A 180 0.58 14.60 -0.58
CA ILE A 180 0.38 14.93 -2.00
C ILE A 180 1.34 16.03 -2.51
N LYS A 181 1.81 16.92 -1.63
CA LYS A 181 2.76 18.00 -2.00
C LYS A 181 4.10 17.46 -2.54
N ASN A 182 4.38 16.19 -2.30
CA ASN A 182 5.62 15.54 -2.73
C ASN A 182 5.40 14.68 -4.00
N SER A 183 4.20 14.68 -4.58
CA SER A 183 3.85 13.89 -5.76
C SER A 183 2.89 14.66 -6.66
N ASN A 184 2.69 14.16 -7.89
CA ASN A 184 1.69 14.67 -8.83
C ASN A 184 0.69 13.56 -9.17
N PRO A 185 -0.30 13.29 -8.29
CA PRO A 185 -1.23 12.19 -8.49
C PRO A 185 -2.24 12.50 -9.61
N ASN A 186 -2.74 11.42 -10.26
CA ASN A 186 -3.79 11.53 -11.27
C ASN A 186 -5.13 11.94 -10.65
N TYR A 187 -5.38 11.51 -9.39
CA TYR A 187 -6.60 11.81 -8.64
C TYR A 187 -6.29 12.21 -7.21
N VAL A 188 -7.01 13.22 -6.71
CA VAL A 188 -6.90 13.69 -5.32
C VAL A 188 -8.24 13.52 -4.60
N ILE A 189 -8.27 12.72 -3.55
CA ILE A 189 -9.40 12.51 -2.66
C ILE A 189 -9.43 13.62 -1.61
N LYS A 190 -10.36 14.56 -1.77
CA LYS A 190 -10.48 15.72 -0.87
C LYS A 190 -10.94 15.31 0.53
N GLY A 191 -10.29 15.86 1.54
CA GLY A 191 -10.56 15.56 2.95
C GLY A 191 -10.23 14.13 3.37
N GLY A 192 -9.59 13.33 2.50
CA GLY A 192 -9.16 11.97 2.80
C GLY A 192 -7.84 11.95 3.57
N THR A 193 -7.73 11.04 4.53
CA THR A 193 -6.49 10.67 5.23
C THR A 193 -5.86 9.45 4.57
N HIS A 194 -4.77 8.91 5.16
CA HIS A 194 -4.20 7.64 4.68
C HIS A 194 -5.22 6.49 4.66
N LEU A 195 -6.23 6.52 5.56
CA LEU A 195 -7.33 5.55 5.62
C LEU A 195 -8.47 5.85 4.60
N CYS A 196 -8.18 6.55 3.52
CA CYS A 196 -9.19 6.92 2.53
C CYS A 196 -9.95 5.74 1.89
N PRO A 197 -9.41 4.51 1.73
CA PRO A 197 -10.20 3.39 1.24
C PRO A 197 -11.45 3.11 2.07
N VAL A 198 -11.38 3.36 3.38
CA VAL A 198 -12.51 3.17 4.31
C VAL A 198 -13.38 4.41 4.39
N THR A 199 -12.77 5.60 4.52
CA THR A 199 -13.50 6.85 4.84
C THR A 199 -14.04 7.56 3.61
N LYS A 200 -13.53 7.24 2.42
CA LYS A 200 -13.83 7.86 1.14
C LYS A 200 -14.11 6.83 0.03
N ALA A 201 -14.63 5.69 0.42
CA ALA A 201 -14.85 4.56 -0.48
C ALA A 201 -15.70 4.92 -1.70
N LYS A 202 -16.74 5.76 -1.54
CA LYS A 202 -17.62 6.17 -2.64
C LYS A 202 -16.88 6.92 -3.74
N GLU A 203 -16.02 7.88 -3.37
CA GLU A 203 -15.23 8.66 -4.33
C GLU A 203 -14.21 7.75 -5.04
N ILE A 204 -13.58 6.83 -4.30
CA ILE A 204 -12.61 5.88 -4.85
C ILE A 204 -13.31 4.90 -5.79
N SER A 205 -14.49 4.37 -5.42
CA SER A 205 -15.28 3.48 -6.29
C SER A 205 -15.59 4.12 -7.65
N ALA A 206 -15.98 5.40 -7.65
CA ALA A 206 -16.25 6.11 -8.90
C ALA A 206 -15.01 6.26 -9.79
N ILE A 207 -13.83 6.42 -9.19
CA ILE A 207 -12.55 6.48 -9.94
C ILE A 207 -12.20 5.08 -10.47
N LEU A 208 -12.34 4.04 -9.67
CA LEU A 208 -12.06 2.67 -10.12
C LEU A 208 -13.00 2.23 -11.24
N GLU A 209 -14.30 2.60 -11.16
CA GLU A 209 -15.26 2.38 -12.23
C GLU A 209 -14.82 3.07 -13.53
N LYS A 210 -14.39 4.33 -13.45
CA LYS A 210 -13.89 5.06 -14.62
C LYS A 210 -12.64 4.44 -15.21
N GLU A 211 -11.73 3.94 -14.38
CA GLU A 211 -10.42 3.46 -14.82
C GLU A 211 -10.42 1.99 -15.27
N PHE A 212 -11.23 1.15 -14.66
CA PHE A 212 -11.31 -0.27 -14.97
C PHE A 212 -12.56 -0.65 -15.77
N GLY A 213 -13.65 0.14 -15.67
CA GLY A 213 -14.87 -0.11 -16.43
C GLY A 213 -14.61 -0.04 -17.93
N GLY A 214 -15.00 -1.10 -18.65
CA GLY A 214 -14.83 -1.22 -20.09
C GLY A 214 -13.48 -1.80 -20.54
N LEU A 215 -12.68 -2.39 -19.62
CA LEU A 215 -11.48 -3.17 -19.94
C LEU A 215 -11.79 -4.63 -20.25
#